data_8c28aa11ae0f90354b209011ccd5f227
#
_entry.id   8c28aa11ae0f90354b209011ccd5f227
#
_cell.length_a   1.000
_cell.length_b   1.000
_cell.length_c   1.000
_cell.angle_alpha   90.00
_cell.angle_beta   90.00
_cell.angle_gamma   90.00
#
_symmetry.space_group_name_H-M   'P 1'
#
loop_
_entity.id
_entity.type
_entity.pdbx_description
1 polymer ?
#
loop_
_entity_poly.entity_id
_entity_poly.type
_entity_poly.pdbx_seq_one_letter_code
_entity_poly.pdbx_strand_id
1 'polypeptide(L)'
;MNKTVGIVGARGHTGAELIRLIAAHPHLDLAFVSSRELDGQRVADHVPGFDGDLRYVSLDADAVGVQKVDAVVLALPNGKSAPYVQAIGADVVVVDLSADWRFDPAWYYGLPELTRGKYAGHKRIANPGCYATAMQLALAPLVDALAAPPSCFGVSGYSGAGTTPSDRNDPEKLRDNLMPYSLVGHVHEREVSERLGVPVEFMPHVAPHFRGITLTANVWLREPTTRDAILARYRERYAHEPLVRVVDEAPWVSRIANRHHVEIGGFAVAPGGRRVVVVATIDNLLKGAATQAMQNLNLALGFAETTAIPTGADA
;
A
#
# COMPACT_ATOMS: atom_id res chain seq x y z
N MET A 1 10.89 20.18 -18.07
CA MET A 1 10.61 20.73 -16.72
C MET A 1 10.13 19.58 -15.88
N ASN A 2 10.59 19.54 -14.63
CA ASN A 2 10.07 18.56 -13.66
C ASN A 2 8.60 18.83 -13.35
N LYS A 3 7.90 17.77 -12.93
CA LYS A 3 6.55 17.87 -12.40
C LYS A 3 6.61 18.16 -10.91
N THR A 4 5.68 18.95 -10.41
CA THR A 4 5.63 19.39 -9.02
C THR A 4 4.60 18.62 -8.22
N VAL A 5 4.97 18.17 -7.01
CA VAL A 5 4.12 17.36 -6.14
C VAL A 5 4.02 17.99 -4.76
N GLY A 6 2.81 18.11 -4.23
CA GLY A 6 2.56 18.46 -2.84
C GLY A 6 2.14 17.22 -2.02
N ILE A 7 2.50 17.19 -0.74
CA ILE A 7 2.06 16.15 0.21
C ILE A 7 1.27 16.79 1.34
N VAL A 8 0.06 16.33 1.58
CA VAL A 8 -0.77 16.71 2.74
C VAL A 8 -0.76 15.56 3.74
N GLY A 9 -0.55 15.85 5.04
CA GLY A 9 -0.37 14.83 6.07
C GLY A 9 1.05 14.26 6.13
N ALA A 10 2.04 15.04 5.73
CA ALA A 10 3.43 14.63 5.51
C ALA A 10 4.20 14.19 6.78
N ARG A 11 3.69 14.47 8.00
CA ARG A 11 4.31 14.08 9.27
C ARG A 11 4.31 12.57 9.53
N GLY A 12 3.35 11.87 8.97
CA GLY A 12 3.17 10.43 9.20
C GLY A 12 4.31 9.58 8.65
N HIS A 13 4.41 8.33 9.10
CA HIS A 13 5.42 7.38 8.60
C HIS A 13 5.42 7.26 7.07
N THR A 14 4.23 7.13 6.47
CA THR A 14 4.08 7.06 5.01
C THR A 14 4.47 8.38 4.33
N GLY A 15 4.18 9.53 4.97
CA GLY A 15 4.62 10.85 4.49
C GLY A 15 6.13 10.97 4.39
N ALA A 16 6.86 10.47 5.40
CA ALA A 16 8.32 10.44 5.38
C ALA A 16 8.88 9.55 4.24
N GLU A 17 8.27 8.39 3.98
CA GLU A 17 8.68 7.54 2.86
C GLU A 17 8.39 8.21 1.50
N LEU A 18 7.25 8.88 1.36
CA LEU A 18 6.91 9.62 0.14
C LEU A 18 7.90 10.77 -0.11
N ILE A 19 8.29 11.52 0.94
CA ILE A 19 9.29 12.60 0.81
C ILE A 19 10.59 12.03 0.25
N ARG A 20 11.09 10.91 0.78
CA ARG A 20 12.32 10.26 0.27
C ARG A 20 12.19 9.82 -1.18
N LEU A 21 11.08 9.15 -1.52
CA LEU A 21 10.86 8.65 -2.88
C LEU A 21 10.73 9.78 -3.90
N ILE A 22 9.98 10.84 -3.58
CA ILE A 22 9.82 11.99 -4.49
C ILE A 22 11.13 12.77 -4.60
N ALA A 23 11.86 12.96 -3.50
CA ALA A 23 13.15 13.66 -3.53
C ALA A 23 14.22 12.91 -4.36
N ALA A 24 14.15 11.59 -4.40
CA ALA A 24 15.03 10.74 -5.24
C ALA A 24 14.56 10.65 -6.69
N HIS A 25 13.39 11.17 -7.04
CA HIS A 25 12.82 11.00 -8.39
C HIS A 25 13.44 12.00 -9.38
N PRO A 26 13.95 11.55 -10.55
CA PRO A 26 14.68 12.42 -11.49
C PRO A 26 13.81 13.46 -12.18
N HIS A 27 12.48 13.37 -12.10
CA HIS A 27 11.53 14.21 -12.83
C HIS A 27 10.44 14.81 -11.92
N LEU A 28 10.53 14.66 -10.60
CA LEU A 28 9.60 15.25 -9.64
C LEU A 28 10.31 16.21 -8.71
N ASP A 29 9.65 17.31 -8.38
CA ASP A 29 10.08 18.26 -7.36
C ASP A 29 9.01 18.33 -6.25
N LEU A 30 9.43 18.29 -4.98
CA LEU A 30 8.56 18.57 -3.85
C LEU A 30 8.25 20.07 -3.78
N ALA A 31 7.01 20.46 -4.08
CA ALA A 31 6.56 21.84 -4.01
C ALA A 31 6.24 22.25 -2.57
N PHE A 32 5.56 21.40 -1.81
CA PHE A 32 5.25 21.58 -0.40
C PHE A 32 5.03 20.26 0.32
N VAL A 33 5.23 20.29 1.64
CA VAL A 33 4.83 19.21 2.56
C VAL A 33 4.02 19.81 3.71
N SER A 34 2.76 19.40 3.85
CA SER A 34 1.84 20.01 4.81
C SER A 34 1.71 19.20 6.08
N SER A 35 1.91 19.85 7.24
CA SER A 35 1.67 19.36 8.57
C SER A 35 1.40 20.51 9.53
N ARG A 36 0.28 20.49 10.26
CA ARG A 36 -0.01 21.50 11.28
C ARG A 36 0.95 21.42 12.48
N GLU A 37 1.34 20.22 12.88
CA GLU A 37 2.15 20.00 14.08
C GLU A 37 3.62 20.31 13.87
N LEU A 38 4.11 20.24 12.64
CA LEU A 38 5.51 20.52 12.29
C LEU A 38 5.68 21.85 11.53
N ASP A 39 4.64 22.71 11.52
CA ASP A 39 4.68 23.98 10.79
C ASP A 39 5.95 24.78 11.08
N GLY A 40 6.61 25.25 10.01
CA GLY A 40 7.87 26.00 10.07
C GLY A 40 9.13 25.16 10.31
N GLN A 41 9.03 23.90 10.75
CA GLN A 41 10.19 23.04 11.01
C GLN A 41 10.80 22.51 9.72
N ARG A 42 12.12 22.28 9.73
CA ARG A 42 12.82 21.73 8.57
C ARG A 42 12.45 20.27 8.36
N VAL A 43 12.22 19.88 7.12
CA VAL A 43 11.92 18.47 6.77
C VAL A 43 13.10 17.54 7.10
N ALA A 44 14.34 18.02 6.88
CA ALA A 44 15.56 17.27 7.18
C ALA A 44 15.69 16.85 8.66
N ASP A 45 15.09 17.62 9.58
CA ASP A 45 15.13 17.30 11.02
C ASP A 45 14.20 16.12 11.39
N HIS A 46 13.25 15.75 10.51
CA HIS A 46 12.23 14.72 10.75
C HIS A 46 12.29 13.56 9.77
N VAL A 47 12.93 13.73 8.62
CA VAL A 47 13.01 12.72 7.56
C VAL A 47 14.49 12.40 7.28
N PRO A 48 15.07 11.41 7.96
CA PRO A 48 16.44 10.97 7.71
C PRO A 48 16.68 10.63 6.23
N GLY A 49 17.76 11.14 5.65
CA GLY A 49 18.11 10.98 4.25
C GLY A 49 17.49 12.03 3.30
N PHE A 50 16.76 13.01 3.83
CA PHE A 50 16.37 14.19 3.09
C PHE A 50 17.30 15.38 3.44
N ASP A 51 18.03 15.89 2.47
CA ASP A 51 19.06 16.95 2.69
C ASP A 51 18.62 18.34 2.20
N GLY A 52 17.35 18.49 1.76
CA GLY A 52 16.82 19.77 1.25
C GLY A 52 16.48 20.78 2.34
N ASP A 53 16.33 22.05 1.95
CA ASP A 53 15.93 23.16 2.85
C ASP A 53 14.43 23.32 3.02
N LEU A 54 13.63 22.37 2.48
CA LEU A 54 12.18 22.42 2.56
C LEU A 54 11.70 22.41 4.01
N ARG A 55 10.68 23.22 4.29
CA ARG A 55 10.03 23.28 5.59
C ARG A 55 8.61 22.79 5.51
N TYR A 56 8.12 22.20 6.59
CA TYR A 56 6.71 21.93 6.73
C TYR A 56 5.90 23.23 6.76
N VAL A 57 4.74 23.21 6.11
CA VAL A 57 3.80 24.34 6.11
C VAL A 57 2.42 23.83 6.55
N SER A 58 1.67 24.66 7.29
CA SER A 58 0.30 24.34 7.68
C SER A 58 -0.66 24.88 6.61
N LEU A 59 -1.13 24.00 5.73
CA LEU A 59 -2.10 24.34 4.68
C LEU A 59 -3.44 23.65 4.97
N ASP A 60 -4.52 24.43 5.00
CA ASP A 60 -5.87 23.90 4.96
C ASP A 60 -6.28 23.53 3.52
N ALA A 61 -7.51 23.09 3.33
CA ALA A 61 -7.98 22.63 2.04
C ALA A 61 -7.97 23.75 0.97
N ASP A 62 -8.43 24.93 1.33
CA ASP A 62 -8.48 26.08 0.41
C ASP A 62 -7.08 26.53 0.01
N ALA A 63 -6.15 26.58 0.98
CA ALA A 63 -4.75 26.91 0.72
C ALA A 63 -4.06 25.86 -0.16
N VAL A 64 -4.39 24.58 -0.03
CA VAL A 64 -3.91 23.51 -0.94
C VAL A 64 -4.53 23.67 -2.32
N GLY A 65 -5.82 24.00 -2.42
CA GLY A 65 -6.52 24.18 -3.69
C GLY A 65 -5.97 25.26 -4.61
N VAL A 66 -5.31 26.28 -4.04
CA VAL A 66 -4.69 27.36 -4.82
C VAL A 66 -3.22 27.11 -5.16
N GLN A 67 -2.61 26.03 -4.69
CA GLN A 67 -1.25 25.65 -5.04
C GLN A 67 -1.14 25.28 -6.51
N LYS A 68 -0.12 25.82 -7.18
CA LYS A 68 0.16 25.48 -8.59
C LYS A 68 1.08 24.26 -8.63
N VAL A 69 0.48 23.07 -8.61
CA VAL A 69 1.21 21.79 -8.65
C VAL A 69 0.58 20.85 -9.68
N ASP A 70 1.36 19.89 -10.18
CA ASP A 70 0.87 18.86 -11.09
C ASP A 70 0.15 17.74 -10.34
N ALA A 71 0.56 17.45 -9.09
CA ALA A 71 -0.07 16.41 -8.28
C ALA A 71 -0.09 16.75 -6.79
N VAL A 72 -1.06 16.18 -6.07
CA VAL A 72 -1.14 16.19 -4.60
C VAL A 72 -1.32 14.76 -4.10
N VAL A 73 -0.52 14.36 -3.11
CA VAL A 73 -0.70 13.13 -2.37
C VAL A 73 -1.34 13.44 -1.03
N LEU A 74 -2.48 12.80 -0.75
CA LEU A 74 -3.20 12.93 0.52
C LEU A 74 -2.85 11.74 1.42
N ALA A 75 -1.94 11.96 2.37
CA ALA A 75 -1.51 10.98 3.38
C ALA A 75 -2.25 11.23 4.71
N LEU A 76 -3.56 11.39 4.65
CA LEU A 76 -4.44 11.75 5.74
C LEU A 76 -5.12 10.53 6.39
N PRO A 77 -5.53 10.62 7.66
CA PRO A 77 -6.44 9.65 8.26
C PRO A 77 -7.76 9.54 7.49
N ASN A 78 -8.42 8.37 7.55
CA ASN A 78 -9.73 8.16 6.98
C ASN A 78 -10.73 9.23 7.45
N GLY A 79 -11.62 9.66 6.55
CA GLY A 79 -12.64 10.68 6.79
C GLY A 79 -12.11 12.12 6.74
N LYS A 80 -10.87 12.35 6.28
CA LYS A 80 -10.25 13.69 6.26
C LYS A 80 -9.88 14.19 4.88
N SER A 81 -9.99 13.38 3.82
CA SER A 81 -9.53 13.76 2.49
C SER A 81 -10.55 14.59 1.68
N ALA A 82 -11.84 14.43 1.94
CA ALA A 82 -12.90 15.04 1.15
C ALA A 82 -12.80 16.57 0.96
N PRO A 83 -12.54 17.41 1.99
CA PRO A 83 -12.38 18.84 1.79
C PRO A 83 -11.24 19.19 0.82
N TYR A 84 -10.11 18.49 0.91
CA TYR A 84 -8.97 18.70 0.01
C TYR A 84 -9.29 18.30 -1.43
N VAL A 85 -9.96 17.16 -1.62
CA VAL A 85 -10.38 16.69 -2.94
C VAL A 85 -11.33 17.69 -3.61
N GLN A 86 -12.22 18.32 -2.84
CA GLN A 86 -13.15 19.33 -3.33
C GLN A 86 -12.44 20.64 -3.72
N ALA A 87 -11.42 21.05 -2.98
CA ALA A 87 -10.66 22.28 -3.24
C ALA A 87 -9.67 22.13 -4.40
N ILE A 88 -9.10 20.95 -4.60
CA ILE A 88 -8.09 20.68 -5.64
C ILE A 88 -8.73 20.63 -7.03
N GLY A 89 -8.24 21.45 -7.96
CA GLY A 89 -8.73 21.54 -9.33
C GLY A 89 -8.72 20.19 -10.06
N ALA A 90 -9.65 20.03 -11.01
CA ALA A 90 -9.84 18.77 -11.76
C ALA A 90 -8.61 18.38 -12.59
N ASP A 91 -7.78 19.35 -12.95
CA ASP A 91 -6.57 19.12 -13.75
C ASP A 91 -5.38 18.61 -12.94
N VAL A 92 -5.37 18.77 -11.65
CA VAL A 92 -4.32 18.30 -10.74
C VAL A 92 -4.55 16.81 -10.42
N VAL A 93 -3.50 16.00 -10.51
CA VAL A 93 -3.56 14.58 -10.08
C VAL A 93 -3.70 14.51 -8.57
N VAL A 94 -4.62 13.70 -8.07
CA VAL A 94 -4.76 13.40 -6.64
C VAL A 94 -4.59 11.91 -6.40
N VAL A 95 -3.64 11.55 -5.54
CA VAL A 95 -3.48 10.20 -5.01
C VAL A 95 -3.85 10.21 -3.54
N ASP A 96 -4.96 9.56 -3.19
CA ASP A 96 -5.44 9.47 -1.80
C ASP A 96 -5.06 8.13 -1.18
N LEU A 97 -4.39 8.17 -0.01
CA LEU A 97 -3.95 6.99 0.72
C LEU A 97 -4.97 6.52 1.77
N SER A 98 -6.00 7.32 2.05
CA SER A 98 -7.08 6.95 2.94
C SER A 98 -8.01 5.89 2.33
N ALA A 99 -8.98 5.41 3.11
CA ALA A 99 -10.02 4.51 2.59
C ALA A 99 -11.20 5.27 1.95
N ASP A 100 -11.19 6.60 1.98
CA ASP A 100 -12.37 7.43 1.67
C ASP A 100 -12.91 7.21 0.25
N TRP A 101 -12.00 6.97 -0.70
CA TRP A 101 -12.35 6.88 -2.13
C TRP A 101 -12.15 5.49 -2.74
N ARG A 102 -11.73 4.49 -1.94
CA ARG A 102 -11.46 3.14 -2.46
C ARG A 102 -12.69 2.44 -3.01
N PHE A 103 -13.88 2.88 -2.62
CA PHE A 103 -15.18 2.31 -3.01
C PHE A 103 -15.94 3.18 -4.01
N ASP A 104 -15.39 4.33 -4.38
CA ASP A 104 -16.00 5.23 -5.34
C ASP A 104 -15.63 4.79 -6.78
N PRO A 105 -16.63 4.45 -7.64
CA PRO A 105 -16.38 4.02 -9.01
C PRO A 105 -15.79 5.11 -9.92
N ALA A 106 -15.91 6.39 -9.53
CA ALA A 106 -15.30 7.52 -10.26
C ALA A 106 -13.78 7.61 -10.06
N TRP A 107 -13.25 6.91 -9.04
CA TRP A 107 -11.82 6.89 -8.76
C TRP A 107 -11.16 5.64 -9.34
N TYR A 108 -9.99 5.83 -9.95
CA TYR A 108 -9.15 4.68 -10.31
C TYR A 108 -8.58 4.04 -9.04
N TYR A 109 -8.83 2.75 -8.87
CA TYR A 109 -8.22 1.97 -7.79
C TYR A 109 -6.80 1.54 -8.19
N GLY A 110 -5.81 2.17 -7.58
CA GLY A 110 -4.42 2.14 -8.01
C GLY A 110 -3.61 0.94 -7.50
N LEU A 111 -3.93 -0.27 -7.98
CA LEU A 111 -3.10 -1.47 -7.82
C LEU A 111 -2.66 -1.94 -9.21
N PRO A 112 -1.60 -1.34 -9.81
CA PRO A 112 -1.24 -1.53 -11.21
C PRO A 112 -1.11 -3.00 -11.63
N GLU A 113 -0.60 -3.87 -10.76
CA GLU A 113 -0.46 -5.31 -11.02
C GLU A 113 -1.78 -6.01 -11.36
N LEU A 114 -2.91 -5.44 -10.92
CA LEU A 114 -4.26 -5.98 -11.20
C LEU A 114 -5.12 -5.02 -12.02
N THR A 115 -4.82 -3.72 -12.02
CA THR A 115 -5.73 -2.69 -12.56
C THR A 115 -5.13 -1.83 -13.66
N ARG A 116 -3.86 -1.99 -14.01
CA ARG A 116 -3.14 -1.16 -15.02
C ARG A 116 -3.93 -1.04 -16.35
N GLY A 117 -4.51 -2.14 -16.83
CA GLY A 117 -5.32 -2.15 -18.04
C GLY A 117 -6.62 -1.33 -17.96
N LYS A 118 -7.04 -0.93 -16.77
CA LYS A 118 -8.23 -0.07 -16.54
C LYS A 118 -7.85 1.39 -16.33
N TYR A 119 -6.56 1.72 -16.29
CA TYR A 119 -6.12 3.10 -16.17
C TYR A 119 -6.37 3.85 -17.48
N ALA A 120 -7.27 4.81 -17.46
CA ALA A 120 -7.71 5.58 -18.63
C ALA A 120 -7.40 7.08 -18.46
N GLY A 121 -6.22 7.40 -17.92
CA GLY A 121 -5.82 8.80 -17.67
C GLY A 121 -6.54 9.46 -16.50
N HIS A 122 -7.03 8.65 -15.55
CA HIS A 122 -7.68 9.16 -14.33
C HIS A 122 -6.75 10.07 -13.53
N LYS A 123 -7.27 11.20 -13.07
CA LYS A 123 -6.58 12.14 -12.17
C LYS A 123 -6.99 11.98 -10.71
N ARG A 124 -7.92 11.12 -10.42
CA ARG A 124 -8.38 10.78 -9.05
C ARG A 124 -8.06 9.31 -8.81
N ILE A 125 -7.13 9.05 -7.89
CA ILE A 125 -6.55 7.71 -7.68
C ILE A 125 -6.67 7.36 -6.20
N ALA A 126 -7.39 6.28 -5.90
CA ALA A 126 -7.48 5.70 -4.57
C ALA A 126 -6.38 4.66 -4.39
N ASN A 127 -5.44 4.93 -3.51
CA ASN A 127 -4.34 4.03 -3.19
C ASN A 127 -4.83 2.89 -2.28
N PRO A 128 -4.54 1.62 -2.58
CA PRO A 128 -4.94 0.47 -1.76
C PRO A 128 -4.43 0.53 -0.32
N GLY A 129 -5.13 -0.14 0.57
CA GLY A 129 -4.62 -0.42 1.91
C GLY A 129 -3.51 -1.47 1.91
N CYS A 130 -2.61 -1.40 2.89
CA CYS A 130 -1.43 -2.28 2.93
C CYS A 130 -1.79 -3.77 3.01
N TYR A 131 -2.70 -4.16 3.89
CA TYR A 131 -3.21 -5.53 3.93
C TYR A 131 -4.03 -5.88 2.69
N ALA A 132 -4.80 -4.92 2.15
CA ALA A 132 -5.59 -5.17 0.95
C ALA A 132 -4.70 -5.44 -0.26
N THR A 133 -3.56 -4.75 -0.38
CA THR A 133 -2.55 -5.04 -1.42
C THR A 133 -2.01 -6.47 -1.28
N ALA A 134 -1.59 -6.86 -0.06
CA ALA A 134 -1.07 -8.21 0.19
C ALA A 134 -2.12 -9.30 -0.11
N MET A 135 -3.36 -9.13 0.38
CA MET A 135 -4.45 -10.08 0.16
C MET A 135 -4.80 -10.21 -1.34
N GLN A 136 -4.97 -9.10 -2.04
CA GLN A 136 -5.32 -9.15 -3.46
C GLN A 136 -4.24 -9.82 -4.30
N LEU A 137 -2.96 -9.51 -4.06
CA LEU A 137 -1.87 -10.14 -4.80
C LEU A 137 -1.70 -11.62 -4.42
N ALA A 138 -1.97 -12.00 -3.16
CA ALA A 138 -1.96 -13.40 -2.75
C ALA A 138 -3.12 -14.21 -3.33
N LEU A 139 -4.32 -13.62 -3.49
CA LEU A 139 -5.53 -14.33 -3.86
C LEU A 139 -5.85 -14.28 -5.36
N ALA A 140 -5.47 -13.19 -6.05
CA ALA A 140 -5.85 -12.96 -7.45
C ALA A 140 -5.57 -14.14 -8.38
N PRO A 141 -4.42 -14.88 -8.26
CA PRO A 141 -4.20 -16.03 -9.12
C PRO A 141 -5.17 -17.19 -8.90
N LEU A 142 -5.91 -17.23 -7.80
CA LEU A 142 -6.77 -18.35 -7.41
C LEU A 142 -8.27 -18.03 -7.43
N VAL A 143 -8.67 -16.77 -7.62
CA VAL A 143 -10.05 -16.28 -7.47
C VAL A 143 -11.05 -17.11 -8.29
N ASP A 144 -10.73 -17.42 -9.53
CA ASP A 144 -11.57 -18.21 -10.46
C ASP A 144 -11.69 -19.70 -10.10
N ALA A 145 -10.87 -20.20 -9.17
CA ALA A 145 -10.84 -21.59 -8.73
C ALA A 145 -11.42 -21.81 -7.33
N LEU A 146 -11.82 -20.75 -6.63
CA LEU A 146 -12.31 -20.83 -5.25
C LEU A 146 -13.59 -21.68 -5.11
N ALA A 147 -13.62 -22.56 -4.13
CA ALA A 147 -14.81 -23.33 -3.71
C ALA A 147 -15.54 -22.66 -2.54
N ALA A 148 -14.86 -21.83 -1.76
CA ALA A 148 -15.39 -21.13 -0.58
C ALA A 148 -14.65 -19.80 -0.39
N PRO A 149 -15.18 -18.87 0.42
CA PRO A 149 -14.47 -17.68 0.82
C PRO A 149 -13.09 -18.02 1.41
N PRO A 150 -11.99 -17.39 0.93
CA PRO A 150 -10.69 -17.58 1.54
C PRO A 150 -10.62 -16.86 2.89
N SER A 151 -9.93 -17.47 3.86
CA SER A 151 -9.65 -16.88 5.18
C SER A 151 -8.21 -16.40 5.22
N CYS A 152 -8.00 -15.13 5.58
CA CYS A 152 -6.72 -14.46 5.66
C CYS A 152 -6.38 -14.08 7.10
N PHE A 153 -5.24 -14.56 7.60
CA PHE A 153 -4.65 -14.14 8.86
C PHE A 153 -3.49 -13.19 8.58
N GLY A 154 -3.58 -11.96 9.09
CA GLY A 154 -2.57 -10.93 8.83
C GLY A 154 -1.95 -10.38 10.10
N VAL A 155 -0.62 -10.22 10.11
CA VAL A 155 0.15 -9.62 11.19
C VAL A 155 0.97 -8.45 10.65
N SER A 156 0.76 -7.25 11.18
CA SER A 156 1.46 -6.02 10.79
C SER A 156 2.35 -5.50 11.90
N GLY A 157 3.46 -4.90 11.53
CA GLY A 157 4.18 -4.00 12.42
C GLY A 157 3.31 -2.81 12.85
N TYR A 158 3.62 -2.27 14.03
CA TYR A 158 2.79 -1.22 14.66
C TYR A 158 2.77 0.12 13.92
N SER A 159 3.71 0.38 13.01
CA SER A 159 3.67 1.58 12.17
C SER A 159 2.41 1.67 11.31
N GLY A 160 1.75 0.53 11.03
CA GLY A 160 0.48 0.47 10.31
C GLY A 160 -0.69 1.12 11.05
N ALA A 161 -0.60 1.30 12.36
CA ALA A 161 -1.58 2.02 13.17
C ALA A 161 -1.42 3.55 13.11
N GLY A 162 -0.41 4.06 12.40
CA GLY A 162 -0.14 5.48 12.25
C GLY A 162 0.57 6.09 13.46
N THR A 163 0.56 7.42 13.54
CA THR A 163 1.27 8.19 14.58
C THR A 163 0.37 8.73 15.70
N THR A 164 -0.95 8.62 15.57
CA THR A 164 -1.87 8.98 16.65
C THR A 164 -1.79 7.93 17.76
N PRO A 165 -1.49 8.31 19.02
CA PRO A 165 -1.33 7.36 20.11
C PRO A 165 -2.54 6.43 20.26
N SER A 166 -2.29 5.14 20.35
CA SER A 166 -3.28 4.09 20.56
C SER A 166 -2.61 2.84 21.10
N ASP A 167 -3.37 1.90 21.66
CA ASP A 167 -2.83 0.62 22.14
C ASP A 167 -2.09 -0.16 21.04
N ARG A 168 -2.49 0.04 19.77
CA ARG A 168 -1.92 -0.66 18.61
C ARG A 168 -0.57 -0.11 18.13
N ASN A 169 -0.14 1.05 18.63
CA ASN A 169 1.17 1.63 18.34
C ASN A 169 1.94 2.04 19.59
N ASP A 170 1.54 1.50 20.72
CA ASP A 170 2.23 1.63 22.00
C ASP A 170 3.22 0.46 22.17
N PRO A 171 4.55 0.68 22.09
CA PRO A 171 5.55 -0.39 22.18
C PRO A 171 5.51 -1.15 23.53
N GLU A 172 5.10 -0.50 24.64
CA GLU A 172 5.01 -1.16 25.95
C GLU A 172 3.85 -2.14 25.99
N LYS A 173 2.70 -1.78 25.42
CA LYS A 173 1.53 -2.67 25.33
C LYS A 173 1.72 -3.82 24.32
N LEU A 174 2.55 -3.60 23.31
CA LEU A 174 2.85 -4.60 22.29
C LEU A 174 4.00 -5.52 22.69
N ARG A 175 4.78 -5.19 23.73
CA ARG A 175 5.90 -6.03 24.19
C ARG A 175 5.39 -7.43 24.52
N ASP A 176 6.03 -8.45 23.93
CA ASP A 176 5.71 -9.88 24.08
C ASP A 176 4.23 -10.21 23.77
N ASN A 177 3.58 -9.40 22.91
CA ASN A 177 2.18 -9.51 22.62
C ASN A 177 1.92 -9.55 21.10
N LEU A 178 0.82 -10.20 20.73
CA LEU A 178 0.22 -10.18 19.41
C LEU A 178 -1.24 -9.74 19.58
N MET A 179 -1.55 -8.50 19.18
CA MET A 179 -2.84 -7.87 19.47
C MET A 179 -3.83 -8.03 18.31
N PRO A 180 -4.92 -8.80 18.47
CA PRO A 180 -5.99 -8.84 17.48
C PRO A 180 -6.84 -7.57 17.51
N TYR A 181 -7.38 -7.16 16.37
CA TYR A 181 -8.29 -6.02 16.27
C TYR A 181 -9.23 -6.18 15.07
N SER A 182 -10.43 -5.60 15.16
CA SER A 182 -11.42 -5.58 14.05
C SER A 182 -11.54 -6.95 13.34
N LEU A 183 -11.72 -8.03 14.11
CA LEU A 183 -11.70 -9.42 13.62
C LEU A 183 -12.82 -9.74 12.62
N VAL A 184 -13.81 -8.87 12.50
CA VAL A 184 -14.90 -8.94 11.51
C VAL A 184 -15.18 -7.54 11.00
N GLY A 185 -15.39 -7.40 9.69
CA GLY A 185 -15.78 -6.12 9.07
C GLY A 185 -14.65 -5.09 9.00
N HIS A 186 -13.40 -5.51 9.00
CA HIS A 186 -12.27 -4.63 8.76
C HIS A 186 -12.39 -3.97 7.37
N VAL A 187 -12.05 -2.69 7.24
CA VAL A 187 -12.16 -1.96 5.97
C VAL A 187 -11.43 -2.67 4.81
N HIS A 188 -10.28 -3.30 5.06
CA HIS A 188 -9.55 -4.05 4.04
C HIS A 188 -10.23 -5.37 3.67
N GLU A 189 -11.01 -5.98 4.55
CA GLU A 189 -11.84 -7.15 4.24
C GLU A 189 -12.89 -6.79 3.17
N ARG A 190 -13.62 -5.69 3.41
CA ARG A 190 -14.56 -5.14 2.43
C ARG A 190 -13.87 -4.76 1.13
N GLU A 191 -12.74 -4.07 1.22
CA GLU A 191 -11.95 -3.60 0.07
C GLU A 191 -11.56 -4.75 -0.85
N VAL A 192 -11.00 -5.82 -0.29
CA VAL A 192 -10.56 -7.00 -1.07
C VAL A 192 -11.75 -7.74 -1.64
N SER A 193 -12.80 -7.95 -0.84
CA SER A 193 -14.02 -8.64 -1.29
C SER A 193 -14.65 -7.95 -2.49
N GLU A 194 -14.75 -6.62 -2.46
CA GLU A 194 -15.31 -5.83 -3.56
C GLU A 194 -14.39 -5.87 -4.80
N ARG A 195 -13.08 -5.73 -4.61
CA ARG A 195 -12.11 -5.69 -5.74
C ARG A 195 -11.92 -7.03 -6.42
N LEU A 196 -11.95 -8.14 -5.69
CA LEU A 196 -11.86 -9.49 -6.25
C LEU A 196 -13.21 -10.07 -6.68
N GLY A 197 -14.33 -9.45 -6.26
CA GLY A 197 -15.68 -9.92 -6.57
C GLY A 197 -16.07 -11.21 -5.86
N VAL A 198 -15.39 -11.56 -4.77
CA VAL A 198 -15.66 -12.72 -3.93
C VAL A 198 -15.55 -12.33 -2.46
N PRO A 199 -16.38 -12.87 -1.56
CA PRO A 199 -16.21 -12.65 -0.12
C PRO A 199 -14.83 -13.13 0.35
N VAL A 200 -14.19 -12.36 1.20
CA VAL A 200 -12.89 -12.70 1.84
C VAL A 200 -13.04 -12.47 3.32
N GLU A 201 -12.57 -13.40 4.15
CA GLU A 201 -12.53 -13.29 5.60
C GLU A 201 -11.14 -12.81 6.03
N PHE A 202 -11.07 -11.84 6.95
CA PHE A 202 -9.79 -11.25 7.35
C PHE A 202 -9.67 -11.04 8.85
N MET A 203 -8.61 -11.55 9.44
CA MET A 203 -8.28 -11.45 10.86
C MET A 203 -6.95 -10.72 11.06
N PRO A 204 -6.97 -9.37 11.21
CA PRO A 204 -5.76 -8.57 11.42
C PRO A 204 -5.24 -8.61 12.85
N HIS A 205 -3.92 -8.59 12.95
CA HIS A 205 -3.18 -8.48 14.21
C HIS A 205 -2.05 -7.45 14.08
N VAL A 206 -1.65 -6.88 15.21
CA VAL A 206 -0.46 -6.02 15.33
C VAL A 206 0.57 -6.71 16.22
N ALA A 207 1.82 -6.66 15.79
CA ALA A 207 2.98 -7.20 16.48
C ALA A 207 3.97 -6.10 16.90
N PRO A 208 4.93 -6.37 17.81
CA PRO A 208 5.84 -5.37 18.36
C PRO A 208 6.93 -4.89 17.41
N HIS A 209 7.09 -5.50 16.22
CA HIS A 209 8.04 -4.97 15.22
C HIS A 209 7.49 -3.71 14.55
N PHE A 210 8.39 -2.81 14.13
CA PHE A 210 7.98 -1.51 13.60
C PHE A 210 7.25 -1.61 12.27
N ARG A 211 7.80 -2.31 11.28
CA ARG A 211 7.27 -2.35 9.91
C ARG A 211 7.32 -3.75 9.30
N GLY A 212 6.51 -3.97 8.29
CA GLY A 212 6.34 -5.23 7.57
C GLY A 212 5.07 -5.96 7.97
N ILE A 213 4.47 -6.61 6.99
CA ILE A 213 3.28 -7.45 7.12
C ILE A 213 3.65 -8.87 6.71
N THR A 214 3.16 -9.86 7.45
CA THR A 214 2.97 -11.23 6.95
C THR A 214 1.48 -11.52 6.86
N LEU A 215 1.07 -12.17 5.79
CA LEU A 215 -0.29 -12.60 5.51
C LEU A 215 -0.29 -14.07 5.16
N THR A 216 -1.07 -14.86 5.88
CA THR A 216 -1.33 -16.27 5.55
C THR A 216 -2.76 -16.41 5.03
N ALA A 217 -2.92 -16.78 3.77
CA ALA A 217 -4.21 -17.06 3.16
C ALA A 217 -4.48 -18.56 3.12
N ASN A 218 -5.61 -18.99 3.68
CA ASN A 218 -6.14 -20.35 3.61
C ASN A 218 -7.25 -20.39 2.57
N VAL A 219 -7.08 -21.22 1.54
CA VAL A 219 -7.90 -21.25 0.33
C VAL A 219 -8.43 -22.66 0.09
N TRP A 220 -9.71 -22.79 -0.26
CA TRP A 220 -10.31 -24.02 -0.73
C TRP A 220 -10.66 -23.94 -2.21
N LEU A 221 -10.16 -24.87 -3.00
CA LEU A 221 -10.35 -24.94 -4.46
C LEU A 221 -11.42 -25.95 -4.86
N ARG A 222 -12.13 -25.66 -5.96
CA ARG A 222 -13.11 -26.57 -6.54
C ARG A 222 -12.50 -27.89 -7.00
N GLU A 223 -11.30 -27.80 -7.61
CA GLU A 223 -10.59 -28.96 -8.13
C GLU A 223 -9.28 -29.22 -7.38
N PRO A 224 -8.86 -30.48 -7.26
CA PRO A 224 -7.57 -30.82 -6.68
C PRO A 224 -6.41 -30.23 -7.50
N THR A 225 -5.35 -29.85 -6.81
CA THR A 225 -4.13 -29.31 -7.40
C THR A 225 -2.88 -29.86 -6.71
N THR A 226 -1.72 -29.52 -7.25
CA THR A 226 -0.40 -29.80 -6.65
C THR A 226 0.31 -28.52 -6.31
N ARG A 227 1.33 -28.60 -5.42
CA ARG A 227 2.19 -27.47 -5.09
C ARG A 227 2.84 -26.88 -6.34
N ASP A 228 3.36 -27.73 -7.24
CA ASP A 228 4.05 -27.29 -8.44
C ASP A 228 3.12 -26.57 -9.41
N ALA A 229 1.87 -27.03 -9.55
CA ALA A 229 0.86 -26.36 -10.37
C ALA A 229 0.49 -24.98 -9.80
N ILE A 230 0.36 -24.85 -8.48
CA ILE A 230 0.14 -23.56 -7.83
C ILE A 230 1.34 -22.63 -8.06
N LEU A 231 2.55 -23.10 -7.80
CA LEU A 231 3.76 -22.30 -7.99
C LEU A 231 3.90 -21.81 -9.45
N ALA A 232 3.66 -22.69 -10.42
CA ALA A 232 3.67 -22.34 -11.83
C ALA A 232 2.65 -21.25 -12.16
N ARG A 233 1.43 -21.37 -11.65
CA ARG A 233 0.34 -20.38 -11.82
C ARG A 233 0.71 -18.99 -11.29
N TYR A 234 1.35 -18.91 -10.12
CA TYR A 234 1.81 -17.63 -9.56
C TYR A 234 2.98 -17.04 -10.36
N ARG A 235 3.94 -17.87 -10.77
CA ARG A 235 5.08 -17.45 -11.61
C ARG A 235 4.60 -16.90 -12.94
N GLU A 236 3.66 -17.57 -13.59
CA GLU A 236 3.05 -17.11 -14.85
C GLU A 236 2.31 -15.79 -14.64
N ARG A 237 1.45 -15.70 -13.60
CA ARG A 237 0.64 -14.50 -13.33
C ARG A 237 1.48 -13.26 -13.08
N TYR A 238 2.62 -13.41 -12.43
CA TYR A 238 3.47 -12.29 -12.02
C TYR A 238 4.80 -12.19 -12.78
N ALA A 239 4.95 -12.90 -13.89
CA ALA A 239 6.18 -12.93 -14.69
C ALA A 239 6.69 -11.55 -15.13
N HIS A 240 5.77 -10.59 -15.32
CA HIS A 240 6.07 -9.23 -15.80
C HIS A 240 5.79 -8.15 -14.75
N GLU A 241 5.64 -8.53 -13.48
CA GLU A 241 5.37 -7.59 -12.40
C GLU A 241 6.64 -7.38 -11.55
N PRO A 242 7.40 -6.30 -11.80
CA PRO A 242 8.72 -6.12 -11.18
C PRO A 242 8.67 -5.93 -9.67
N LEU A 243 7.50 -5.59 -9.11
CA LEU A 243 7.31 -5.40 -7.68
C LEU A 243 6.55 -6.56 -7.01
N VAL A 244 6.46 -7.73 -7.68
CA VAL A 244 5.96 -8.98 -7.10
C VAL A 244 6.98 -10.08 -7.33
N ARG A 245 7.46 -10.69 -6.25
CA ARG A 245 8.40 -11.81 -6.29
C ARG A 245 7.72 -13.08 -5.83
N VAL A 246 7.75 -14.10 -6.67
CA VAL A 246 7.25 -15.44 -6.33
C VAL A 246 8.44 -16.29 -5.87
N VAL A 247 8.40 -16.71 -4.59
CA VAL A 247 9.47 -17.47 -3.95
C VAL A 247 8.99 -18.88 -3.57
N ASP A 248 9.93 -19.82 -3.44
CA ASP A 248 9.58 -21.21 -3.12
C ASP A 248 9.25 -21.41 -1.64
N GLU A 249 9.99 -20.74 -0.75
CA GLU A 249 9.82 -20.82 0.69
C GLU A 249 8.79 -19.81 1.20
N ALA A 250 8.33 -19.98 2.43
CA ALA A 250 7.51 -19.00 3.09
C ALA A 250 8.33 -17.72 3.35
N PRO A 251 7.90 -16.56 2.84
CA PRO A 251 8.64 -15.32 3.02
C PRO A 251 8.54 -14.81 4.46
N TRP A 252 9.52 -13.99 4.88
CA TRP A 252 9.66 -13.50 6.26
C TRP A 252 9.55 -11.98 6.33
N VAL A 253 8.89 -11.47 7.36
CA VAL A 253 8.75 -10.03 7.63
C VAL A 253 10.11 -9.33 7.71
N SER A 254 11.10 -9.93 8.36
CA SER A 254 12.43 -9.33 8.51
C SER A 254 13.20 -9.15 7.18
N ARG A 255 12.84 -9.92 6.15
CA ARG A 255 13.45 -9.82 4.81
C ARG A 255 12.74 -8.80 3.94
N ILE A 256 11.43 -8.58 4.17
CA ILE A 256 10.62 -7.66 3.38
C ILE A 256 10.62 -6.23 3.94
N ALA A 257 10.96 -6.03 5.20
CA ALA A 257 11.07 -4.71 5.81
C ALA A 257 12.06 -3.83 5.03
N ASN A 258 11.65 -2.61 4.68
CA ASN A 258 12.35 -1.66 3.82
C ASN A 258 12.49 -2.07 2.35
N ARG A 259 11.69 -3.03 1.87
CA ARG A 259 11.67 -3.44 0.46
C ARG A 259 10.45 -2.86 -0.26
N HIS A 260 10.62 -2.60 -1.56
CA HIS A 260 9.62 -1.97 -2.40
C HIS A 260 8.71 -2.96 -3.14
N HIS A 261 8.83 -4.26 -2.87
CA HIS A 261 8.09 -5.34 -3.54
C HIS A 261 7.27 -6.17 -2.54
N VAL A 262 6.45 -7.05 -3.07
CA VAL A 262 5.76 -8.12 -2.33
C VAL A 262 6.47 -9.43 -2.59
N GLU A 263 6.68 -10.25 -1.56
CA GLU A 263 7.06 -11.66 -1.74
C GLU A 263 5.84 -12.55 -1.50
N ILE A 264 5.60 -13.50 -2.40
CA ILE A 264 4.52 -14.50 -2.31
C ILE A 264 5.14 -15.89 -2.43
N GLY A 265 4.89 -16.74 -1.44
CA GLY A 265 5.50 -18.07 -1.40
C GLY A 265 4.89 -18.98 -0.33
N GLY A 266 5.67 -19.98 0.10
CA GLY A 266 5.26 -20.92 1.13
C GLY A 266 4.03 -21.75 0.74
N PHE A 267 3.89 -22.03 -0.55
CA PHE A 267 2.78 -22.76 -1.10
C PHE A 267 2.71 -24.17 -0.51
N ALA A 268 1.67 -24.44 0.26
CA ALA A 268 1.39 -25.74 0.86
C ALA A 268 0.03 -26.26 0.37
N VAL A 269 0.01 -27.51 -0.09
CA VAL A 269 -1.21 -28.18 -0.55
C VAL A 269 -1.47 -29.38 0.37
N ALA A 270 -2.65 -29.40 0.99
CA ALA A 270 -3.03 -30.49 1.89
C ALA A 270 -3.30 -31.80 1.12
N PRO A 271 -3.23 -32.97 1.79
CA PRO A 271 -3.69 -34.23 1.20
C PRO A 271 -5.11 -34.09 0.62
N GLY A 272 -5.31 -34.59 -0.60
CA GLY A 272 -6.56 -34.40 -1.35
C GLY A 272 -6.56 -33.19 -2.27
N GLY A 273 -5.53 -32.33 -2.24
CA GLY A 273 -5.24 -31.32 -3.25
C GLY A 273 -6.14 -30.08 -3.25
N ARG A 274 -7.17 -30.00 -2.42
CA ARG A 274 -8.16 -28.90 -2.50
C ARG A 274 -7.90 -27.75 -1.54
N ARG A 275 -7.22 -27.99 -0.42
CA ARG A 275 -6.82 -26.93 0.50
C ARG A 275 -5.43 -26.44 0.18
N VAL A 276 -5.29 -25.14 -0.08
CA VAL A 276 -4.03 -24.48 -0.38
C VAL A 276 -3.77 -23.39 0.63
N VAL A 277 -2.53 -23.26 1.10
CA VAL A 277 -2.06 -22.14 1.92
C VAL A 277 -1.03 -21.37 1.13
N VAL A 278 -1.15 -20.04 1.15
CA VAL A 278 -0.23 -19.10 0.51
C VAL A 278 0.20 -18.08 1.54
N VAL A 279 1.49 -17.74 1.56
CA VAL A 279 2.02 -16.66 2.42
C VAL A 279 2.47 -15.52 1.56
N ALA A 280 2.07 -14.29 1.92
CA ALA A 280 2.58 -13.06 1.32
C ALA A 280 3.19 -12.17 2.39
N THR A 281 4.30 -11.50 2.05
CA THR A 281 4.89 -10.46 2.89
C THR A 281 5.05 -9.17 2.12
N ILE A 282 4.86 -8.04 2.80
CA ILE A 282 4.95 -6.71 2.22
C ILE A 282 5.43 -5.72 3.29
N ASP A 283 6.21 -4.71 2.90
CA ASP A 283 6.43 -3.57 3.77
C ASP A 283 5.20 -2.66 3.75
N ASN A 284 4.54 -2.49 4.91
CA ASN A 284 3.30 -1.73 5.02
C ASN A 284 3.44 -0.23 4.72
N LEU A 285 4.64 0.35 4.87
CA LEU A 285 4.91 1.76 4.60
C LEU A 285 5.37 2.00 3.15
N LEU A 286 6.00 1.00 2.52
CA LEU A 286 6.51 1.08 1.15
C LEU A 286 5.51 0.51 0.13
N LYS A 287 5.68 -0.75 -0.31
CA LYS A 287 4.75 -1.32 -1.30
C LYS A 287 3.30 -1.36 -0.80
N GLY A 288 3.11 -1.42 0.51
CA GLY A 288 1.79 -1.28 1.15
C GLY A 288 1.22 0.16 1.13
N ALA A 289 2.01 1.20 0.85
CA ALA A 289 1.58 2.59 0.89
C ALA A 289 2.38 3.51 -0.06
N ALA A 290 3.58 3.97 0.33
CA ALA A 290 4.32 5.02 -0.39
C ALA A 290 4.83 4.57 -1.77
N THR A 291 5.37 3.37 -1.89
CA THR A 291 5.79 2.81 -3.19
C THR A 291 4.60 2.63 -4.12
N GLN A 292 3.47 2.15 -3.60
CA GLN A 292 2.23 2.01 -4.35
C GLN A 292 1.73 3.39 -4.84
N ALA A 293 1.80 4.41 -3.99
CA ALA A 293 1.46 5.78 -4.38
C ALA A 293 2.42 6.33 -5.45
N MET A 294 3.71 6.00 -5.36
CA MET A 294 4.70 6.39 -6.38
C MET A 294 4.41 5.72 -7.74
N GLN A 295 4.05 4.42 -7.77
CA GLN A 295 3.60 3.78 -9.02
C GLN A 295 2.41 4.53 -9.63
N ASN A 296 1.44 4.90 -8.80
CA ASN A 296 0.25 5.63 -9.23
C ASN A 296 0.58 7.05 -9.72
N LEU A 297 1.48 7.77 -9.05
CA LEU A 297 1.98 9.07 -9.50
C LEU A 297 2.70 8.96 -10.84
N ASN A 298 3.57 7.98 -10.98
CA ASN A 298 4.32 7.75 -12.23
C ASN A 298 3.38 7.53 -13.41
N LEU A 299 2.39 6.63 -13.26
CA LEU A 299 1.38 6.39 -14.28
C LEU A 299 0.59 7.67 -14.62
N ALA A 300 0.14 8.40 -13.59
CA ALA A 300 -0.70 9.57 -13.79
C ALA A 300 0.04 10.76 -14.41
N LEU A 301 1.32 10.88 -14.16
CA LEU A 301 2.18 11.95 -14.69
C LEU A 301 2.91 11.55 -15.98
N GLY A 302 2.68 10.34 -16.48
CA GLY A 302 3.19 9.86 -17.77
C GLY A 302 4.64 9.36 -17.73
N PHE A 303 5.13 8.95 -16.56
CA PHE A 303 6.44 8.31 -16.40
C PHE A 303 6.34 6.78 -16.46
N ALA A 304 7.48 6.11 -16.63
CA ALA A 304 7.53 4.67 -16.43
C ALA A 304 7.16 4.32 -14.99
N GLU A 305 6.28 3.33 -14.81
CA GLU A 305 5.64 2.99 -13.54
C GLU A 305 6.61 2.85 -12.36
N THR A 306 7.80 2.30 -12.61
CA THR A 306 8.82 2.03 -11.59
C THR A 306 9.91 3.10 -11.50
N THR A 307 9.75 4.26 -12.16
CA THR A 307 10.75 5.35 -12.07
C THR A 307 10.97 5.73 -10.59
N ALA A 308 12.23 5.82 -10.18
CA ALA A 308 12.68 6.05 -8.81
C ALA A 308 12.25 5.01 -7.75
N ILE A 309 11.70 3.89 -8.17
CA ILE A 309 11.40 2.76 -7.29
C ILE A 309 12.51 1.72 -7.44
N PRO A 310 13.23 1.35 -6.38
CA PRO A 310 14.21 0.28 -6.44
C PRO A 310 13.55 -1.06 -6.82
N THR A 311 14.06 -1.72 -7.88
CA THR A 311 13.50 -2.99 -8.41
C THR A 311 14.55 -4.13 -8.45
N GLY A 312 15.81 -3.87 -8.12
CA GLY A 312 16.91 -4.85 -8.16
C GLY A 312 16.78 -5.96 -7.12
N ALA A 313 17.65 -6.95 -7.20
CA ALA A 313 17.66 -8.10 -6.28
C ALA A 313 17.79 -7.68 -4.81
N ASP A 314 18.52 -6.58 -4.55
CA ASP A 314 18.76 -6.02 -3.22
C ASP A 314 17.82 -4.86 -2.85
N ALA A 315 16.78 -4.60 -3.69
CA ALA A 315 15.83 -3.49 -3.54
C ALA A 315 14.70 -3.82 -2.56
#